data_0dc7feee568a5f802a159735dd16d7da
#
_entry.id   0dc7feee568a5f802a159735dd16d7da
#
_cell.length_a   1.000
_cell.length_b   1.000
_cell.length_c   1.000
_cell.angle_alpha   90.00
_cell.angle_beta   90.00
_cell.angle_gamma   90.00
#
_symmetry.space_group_name_H-M   'P 1'
#
loop_
_entity.id
_entity.type
_entity.pdbx_description
1 polymer ?
#
loop_
_entity_poly.entity_id
_entity_poly.type
_entity_poly.pdbx_seq_one_letter_code
_entity_poly.pdbx_strand_id
1 'polypeptide(L)'
;MATGRRGRPKGSKNSPRASREGEAMVQAQDTGSSEETPIDSPVLTPEPEMQEGSNPGDLFASDEEKTLEIFHKGKKWIFKYKDLTWGDKNKCLDDAQQWKDGEFQFSISKYYSTALTRMLTQTPVRPITEMTLTKLDRFVGEQLTSIVPQPMETPPDIDAVKKV
;
A
#
# COMPACT_ATOMS: atom_id res chain seq x y z
N MET A 1 -32.38 41.22 -24.87
CA MET A 1 -33.01 40.40 -25.93
C MET A 1 -32.39 39.01 -25.91
N ALA A 2 -33.31 38.04 -25.82
CA ALA A 2 -33.22 36.61 -26.18
C ALA A 2 -32.26 35.74 -25.34
N THR A 3 -32.64 35.04 -24.30
CA THR A 3 -33.40 33.75 -24.15
C THR A 3 -32.89 32.61 -25.01
N GLY A 4 -32.33 31.61 -24.36
CA GLY A 4 -31.99 30.30 -24.93
C GLY A 4 -31.90 29.22 -23.85
N ARG A 5 -33.09 28.71 -23.42
CA ARG A 5 -33.34 27.48 -22.66
C ARG A 5 -33.14 26.25 -23.53
N ARG A 6 -32.87 25.12 -22.85
CA ARG A 6 -33.15 23.70 -23.18
C ARG A 6 -31.86 22.88 -23.27
N GLY A 7 -31.76 21.67 -22.75
CA GLY A 7 -32.78 20.75 -22.31
C GLY A 7 -32.13 19.56 -21.64
N ARG A 8 -32.85 18.98 -20.73
CA ARG A 8 -32.56 17.76 -19.99
C ARG A 8 -33.11 16.57 -20.79
N PRO A 9 -32.41 15.44 -20.93
CA PRO A 9 -33.12 14.20 -21.19
C PRO A 9 -33.30 13.37 -19.94
N LYS A 10 -34.55 12.94 -19.79
CA LYS A 10 -35.04 11.94 -18.85
C LYS A 10 -34.71 10.54 -19.34
N GLY A 11 -34.37 9.67 -18.41
CA GLY A 11 -34.96 8.36 -18.21
C GLY A 11 -34.63 7.25 -19.19
N SER A 12 -34.08 6.19 -18.65
CA SER A 12 -34.54 4.85 -19.03
C SER A 12 -34.39 3.87 -17.86
N LYS A 13 -35.55 3.46 -17.36
CA LYS A 13 -35.76 2.24 -16.57
C LYS A 13 -35.72 1.06 -17.55
N ASN A 14 -35.09 -0.04 -17.17
CA ASN A 14 -35.65 -1.36 -17.40
C ASN A 14 -34.80 -2.42 -16.71
N SER A 15 -35.40 -3.03 -15.70
CA SER A 15 -35.17 -4.43 -15.34
C SER A 15 -36.07 -5.30 -16.22
N PRO A 16 -35.76 -6.57 -16.49
CA PRO A 16 -36.45 -7.62 -15.75
C PRO A 16 -35.55 -8.82 -15.36
N ARG A 17 -35.69 -9.26 -14.20
CA ARG A 17 -36.11 -10.51 -13.57
C ARG A 17 -36.41 -11.65 -14.56
N ALA A 18 -35.68 -12.76 -14.48
CA ALA A 18 -36.14 -14.06 -14.86
C ALA A 18 -35.57 -15.14 -13.94
N SER A 19 -36.46 -15.65 -13.16
CA SER A 19 -36.39 -16.91 -12.41
C SER A 19 -36.28 -18.07 -13.37
N ARG A 20 -35.53 -19.11 -13.04
CA ARG A 20 -35.84 -20.46 -13.48
C ARG A 20 -35.34 -21.47 -12.46
N GLU A 21 -36.31 -21.99 -11.77
CA GLU A 21 -36.27 -23.26 -11.06
C GLU A 21 -36.07 -24.40 -12.08
N GLY A 22 -35.40 -25.44 -11.64
CA GLY A 22 -35.27 -26.68 -12.36
C GLY A 22 -34.74 -27.77 -11.44
N GLU A 23 -35.66 -28.39 -10.72
CA GLU A 23 -35.45 -29.65 -10.03
C GLU A 23 -35.11 -30.76 -11.03
N ALA A 24 -34.17 -31.62 -10.65
CA ALA A 24 -34.21 -33.04 -11.01
C ALA A 24 -33.35 -33.86 -10.06
N MET A 25 -34.00 -34.55 -9.25
CA MET A 25 -33.74 -35.77 -8.54
C MET A 25 -33.15 -36.86 -9.46
N VAL A 26 -32.23 -37.69 -8.97
CA VAL A 26 -32.23 -39.15 -9.03
C VAL A 26 -30.94 -39.77 -8.51
N GLN A 27 -31.07 -40.47 -7.42
CA GLN A 27 -30.63 -41.80 -7.04
C GLN A 27 -29.19 -42.14 -6.71
N ALA A 28 -29.12 -42.70 -5.54
CA ALA A 28 -28.07 -43.46 -4.89
C ALA A 28 -27.57 -44.68 -5.68
N GLN A 29 -26.27 -44.92 -5.55
CA GLN A 29 -25.78 -46.30 -5.41
C GLN A 29 -24.50 -46.32 -4.58
N ASP A 30 -24.64 -47.06 -3.55
CA ASP A 30 -23.73 -47.62 -2.57
C ASP A 30 -22.71 -48.53 -3.25
N THR A 31 -21.44 -48.35 -2.99
CA THR A 31 -20.46 -49.43 -2.86
C THR A 31 -19.23 -48.96 -2.09
N GLY A 32 -19.01 -49.58 -0.95
CA GLY A 32 -17.91 -49.33 -0.07
C GLY A 32 -16.56 -49.73 -0.66
N SER A 33 -15.55 -49.01 -0.27
CA SER A 33 -14.20 -49.52 -0.04
C SER A 33 -13.50 -48.62 0.94
N SER A 34 -13.28 -49.18 2.11
CA SER A 34 -12.43 -48.59 3.13
C SER A 34 -10.98 -48.63 2.64
N GLU A 35 -10.42 -47.48 2.28
CA GLU A 35 -9.00 -47.30 2.27
C GLU A 35 -8.68 -46.21 3.30
N GLU A 36 -8.16 -46.67 4.42
CA GLU A 36 -7.55 -45.84 5.44
C GLU A 36 -6.31 -45.12 4.81
N THR A 37 -6.49 -43.90 4.38
CA THR A 37 -5.34 -43.01 4.14
C THR A 37 -4.76 -42.57 5.49
N PRO A 38 -3.44 -42.73 5.72
CA PRO A 38 -2.82 -42.24 6.94
C PRO A 38 -3.03 -40.72 7.02
N ILE A 39 -3.64 -40.29 8.12
CA ILE A 39 -3.77 -38.87 8.48
C ILE A 39 -2.35 -38.36 8.65
N ASP A 40 -1.88 -37.65 7.61
CA ASP A 40 -0.64 -36.90 7.64
C ASP A 40 -0.80 -35.82 8.70
N SER A 41 -0.16 -36.05 9.85
CA SER A 41 -0.14 -35.10 10.94
C SER A 41 0.44 -33.80 10.43
N PRO A 42 -0.21 -32.63 10.66
CA PRO A 42 0.35 -31.37 10.24
C PRO A 42 1.74 -31.23 10.87
N VAL A 43 2.77 -31.17 10.01
CA VAL A 43 4.11 -30.82 10.40
C VAL A 43 4.02 -29.42 11.00
N LEU A 44 4.05 -29.36 12.34
CA LEU A 44 4.20 -28.10 13.07
C LEU A 44 5.53 -27.49 12.62
N THR A 45 5.44 -26.53 11.69
CA THR A 45 6.56 -25.68 11.34
C THR A 45 6.99 -25.01 12.66
N PRO A 46 8.24 -25.17 13.13
CA PRO A 46 8.65 -24.51 14.37
C PRO A 46 8.45 -23.01 14.19
N GLU A 47 7.69 -22.39 15.10
CA GLU A 47 7.61 -20.93 15.18
C GLU A 47 9.05 -20.40 15.30
N PRO A 48 9.39 -19.34 14.55
CA PRO A 48 10.71 -18.74 14.67
C PRO A 48 10.91 -18.26 16.10
N GLU A 49 11.85 -18.91 16.81
CA GLU A 49 12.26 -18.48 18.17
C GLU A 49 12.70 -17.02 18.07
N MET A 50 11.96 -16.10 18.70
CA MET A 50 12.36 -14.71 18.82
C MET A 50 13.63 -14.65 19.69
N GLN A 51 14.76 -14.35 19.05
CA GLN A 51 16.02 -14.15 19.75
C GLN A 51 16.01 -12.75 20.38
N GLU A 52 16.44 -12.67 21.64
CA GLU A 52 16.66 -11.39 22.30
C GLU A 52 17.78 -10.63 21.58
N GLY A 53 17.52 -9.38 21.20
CA GLY A 53 18.52 -8.51 20.57
C GLY A 53 19.65 -8.20 21.55
N SER A 54 20.90 -8.51 21.16
CA SER A 54 22.08 -8.32 22.02
C SER A 54 22.87 -7.06 21.68
N ASN A 55 22.69 -6.50 20.49
CA ASN A 55 23.44 -5.33 20.03
C ASN A 55 22.53 -4.11 19.89
N PRO A 56 22.70 -3.06 20.73
CA PRO A 56 21.90 -1.83 20.60
C PRO A 56 22.04 -1.14 19.24
N GLY A 57 23.11 -1.39 18.50
CA GLY A 57 23.32 -0.85 17.15
C GLY A 57 22.23 -1.27 16.16
N ASP A 58 21.64 -2.44 16.35
CA ASP A 58 20.59 -2.98 15.48
C ASP A 58 19.25 -2.25 15.60
N LEU A 59 19.11 -1.40 16.65
CA LEU A 59 17.93 -0.54 16.84
C LEU A 59 17.97 0.75 16.02
N PHE A 60 19.11 1.07 15.43
CA PHE A 60 19.24 2.28 14.61
C PHE A 60 18.94 1.98 13.15
N ALA A 61 18.40 2.98 12.44
CA ALA A 61 18.17 2.87 11.02
C ALA A 61 19.49 2.59 10.27
N SER A 62 19.45 1.66 9.32
CA SER A 62 20.60 1.35 8.49
C SER A 62 20.90 2.50 7.52
N ASP A 63 22.19 2.83 7.39
CA ASP A 63 22.70 3.79 6.40
C ASP A 63 22.84 3.17 4.99
N GLU A 64 22.40 1.94 4.80
CA GLU A 64 22.53 1.25 3.52
C GLU A 64 21.68 1.90 2.42
N GLU A 65 22.31 2.10 1.27
CA GLU A 65 21.60 2.50 0.06
C GLU A 65 20.85 1.32 -0.55
N LYS A 66 19.55 1.47 -0.68
CA LYS A 66 18.66 0.53 -1.36
C LYS A 66 18.42 0.99 -2.80
N THR A 67 18.13 0.06 -3.68
CA THR A 67 17.86 0.34 -5.09
C THR A 67 16.43 -0.02 -5.43
N LEU A 68 15.71 0.92 -6.05
CA LEU A 68 14.39 0.70 -6.63
C LEU A 68 14.51 0.78 -8.15
N GLU A 69 14.07 -0.26 -8.84
CA GLU A 69 14.04 -0.35 -10.29
C GLU A 69 12.59 -0.15 -10.79
N ILE A 70 12.40 0.83 -11.65
CA ILE A 70 11.09 1.13 -12.23
C ILE A 70 11.15 0.93 -13.74
N PHE A 71 10.28 0.08 -14.27
CA PHE A 71 10.14 -0.12 -15.71
C PHE A 71 9.02 0.78 -16.24
N HIS A 72 9.36 1.78 -17.04
CA HIS A 72 8.41 2.73 -17.58
C HIS A 72 8.74 3.09 -19.04
N LYS A 73 7.74 3.06 -19.92
CA LYS A 73 7.88 3.34 -21.36
C LYS A 73 9.00 2.53 -22.04
N GLY A 74 9.08 1.23 -21.73
CA GLY A 74 10.07 0.32 -22.31
C GLY A 74 11.51 0.56 -21.84
N LYS A 75 11.72 1.38 -20.79
CA LYS A 75 13.04 1.68 -20.21
C LYS A 75 13.06 1.32 -18.74
N LYS A 76 14.23 0.89 -18.27
CA LYS A 76 14.52 0.65 -16.87
C LYS A 76 15.12 1.92 -16.26
N TRP A 77 14.53 2.37 -15.17
CA TRP A 77 14.96 3.54 -14.40
C TRP A 77 15.41 3.11 -13.02
N ILE A 78 16.55 3.58 -12.59
CA ILE A 78 17.16 3.20 -11.31
C ILE A 78 17.12 4.40 -10.36
N PHE A 79 16.54 4.16 -9.18
CA PHE A 79 16.51 5.12 -8.08
C PHE A 79 17.23 4.51 -6.89
N LYS A 80 18.09 5.29 -6.23
CA LYS A 80 18.70 4.86 -4.98
C LYS A 80 18.14 5.68 -3.85
N TYR A 81 17.91 5.02 -2.72
CA TYR A 81 17.30 5.64 -1.56
C TYR A 81 17.83 5.03 -0.27
N LYS A 82 17.67 5.76 0.82
CA LYS A 82 17.88 5.29 2.19
C LYS A 82 16.56 5.30 2.93
N ASP A 83 16.44 4.44 3.94
CA ASP A 83 15.26 4.44 4.80
C ASP A 83 15.21 5.73 5.62
N LEU A 84 13.99 6.20 5.91
CA LEU A 84 13.79 7.30 6.84
C LEU A 84 14.05 6.84 8.28
N THR A 85 14.76 7.66 9.03
CA THR A 85 14.80 7.49 10.47
C THR A 85 13.44 7.85 11.08
N TRP A 86 13.15 7.37 12.30
CA TRP A 86 11.96 7.79 13.04
C TRP A 86 11.87 9.32 13.18
N GLY A 87 13.00 9.97 13.44
CA GLY A 87 13.07 11.43 13.56
C GLY A 87 12.77 12.15 12.24
N ASP A 88 13.24 11.60 11.11
CA ASP A 88 12.96 12.22 9.80
C ASP A 88 11.52 11.99 9.36
N LYS A 89 10.91 10.82 9.68
CA LYS A 89 9.48 10.59 9.49
C LYS A 89 8.64 11.65 10.23
N ASN A 90 8.96 11.92 11.51
CA ASN A 90 8.25 12.92 12.29
C ASN A 90 8.40 14.34 11.71
N LYS A 91 9.60 14.72 11.27
CA LYS A 91 9.78 16.01 10.59
C LYS A 91 8.97 16.12 9.31
N CYS A 92 8.84 15.03 8.53
CA CYS A 92 7.98 15.02 7.35
C CYS A 92 6.49 15.18 7.72
N LEU A 93 6.06 14.59 8.85
CA LEU A 93 4.71 14.76 9.36
C LEU A 93 4.46 16.22 9.79
N ASP A 94 5.40 16.82 10.53
CA ASP A 94 5.31 18.22 10.96
C ASP A 94 5.27 19.18 9.77
N ASP A 95 6.12 18.97 8.76
CA ASP A 95 6.15 19.76 7.54
C ASP A 95 4.84 19.65 6.73
N ALA A 96 4.16 18.51 6.81
CA ALA A 96 2.89 18.26 6.12
C ALA A 96 1.68 18.85 6.84
N GLN A 97 1.82 19.21 8.12
CA GLN A 97 0.77 19.84 8.92
C GLN A 97 0.68 21.33 8.60
N GLN A 98 -0.52 21.82 8.42
CA GLN A 98 -0.78 23.24 8.17
C GLN A 98 -2.05 23.68 8.91
N TRP A 99 -1.97 24.89 9.49
CA TRP A 99 -3.14 25.60 9.99
C TRP A 99 -3.62 26.56 8.91
N LYS A 100 -4.80 26.33 8.40
CA LYS A 100 -5.41 27.21 7.40
C LYS A 100 -6.81 27.58 7.87
N ASP A 101 -7.08 28.89 7.90
CA ASP A 101 -8.38 29.43 8.28
C ASP A 101 -8.90 28.98 9.67
N GLY A 102 -7.95 28.71 10.59
CA GLY A 102 -8.26 28.21 11.94
C GLY A 102 -8.51 26.70 12.02
N GLU A 103 -8.39 25.99 10.92
CA GLU A 103 -8.54 24.53 10.85
C GLU A 103 -7.21 23.84 10.65
N PHE A 104 -7.06 22.68 11.28
CA PHE A 104 -5.91 21.82 11.08
C PHE A 104 -6.09 21.01 9.79
N GLN A 105 -5.10 21.11 8.89
CA GLN A 105 -5.10 20.37 7.63
C GLN A 105 -3.80 19.56 7.51
N PHE A 106 -3.93 18.31 7.07
CA PHE A 106 -2.81 17.44 6.76
C PHE A 106 -2.70 17.23 5.25
N SER A 107 -1.55 17.62 4.67
CA SER A 107 -1.29 17.45 3.25
C SER A 107 -0.53 16.17 2.96
N ILE A 108 -1.25 15.13 2.51
CA ILE A 108 -0.67 13.85 2.11
C ILE A 108 0.37 14.05 1.00
N SER A 109 0.08 14.90 0.01
CA SER A 109 1.01 15.20 -1.08
C SER A 109 2.32 15.81 -0.59
N LYS A 110 2.24 16.74 0.35
CA LYS A 110 3.42 17.36 0.94
C LYS A 110 4.23 16.38 1.79
N TYR A 111 3.56 15.48 2.53
CA TYR A 111 4.25 14.42 3.26
C TYR A 111 5.10 13.55 2.33
N TYR A 112 4.50 12.99 1.27
CA TYR A 112 5.22 12.11 0.35
C TYR A 112 6.34 12.84 -0.41
N SER A 113 6.11 14.07 -0.86
CA SER A 113 7.16 14.82 -1.57
C SER A 113 8.34 15.17 -0.66
N THR A 114 8.08 15.55 0.59
CA THR A 114 9.14 15.84 1.57
C THR A 114 9.90 14.57 1.93
N ALA A 115 9.19 13.47 2.17
CA ALA A 115 9.80 12.18 2.48
C ALA A 115 10.69 11.69 1.33
N LEU A 116 10.20 11.69 0.10
CA LEU A 116 10.98 11.30 -1.08
C LEU A 116 12.21 12.18 -1.29
N THR A 117 12.10 13.48 -1.07
CA THR A 117 13.26 14.41 -1.17
C THR A 117 14.36 14.05 -0.16
N ARG A 118 13.99 13.55 1.02
CA ARG A 118 14.95 13.13 2.06
C ARG A 118 15.51 11.72 1.80
N MET A 119 14.66 10.80 1.32
CA MET A 119 15.05 9.40 1.08
C MET A 119 15.94 9.23 -0.15
N LEU A 120 15.60 9.91 -1.26
CA LEU A 120 16.26 9.69 -2.55
C LEU A 120 17.68 10.28 -2.55
N THR A 121 18.69 9.42 -2.71
CA THR A 121 20.11 9.80 -2.80
C THR A 121 20.54 9.97 -4.26
N GLN A 122 20.03 9.13 -5.15
CA GLN A 122 20.32 9.20 -6.58
C GLN A 122 19.06 8.94 -7.41
N THR A 123 18.78 9.85 -8.35
CA THR A 123 17.65 9.72 -9.27
C THR A 123 18.03 10.10 -10.69
N PRO A 124 17.32 9.55 -11.70
CA PRO A 124 17.47 9.96 -13.09
C PRO A 124 17.04 11.43 -13.33
N VAL A 125 16.19 11.97 -12.46
CA VAL A 125 15.65 13.34 -12.54
C VAL A 125 16.39 14.22 -11.53
N ARG A 126 16.99 15.30 -11.99
CA ARG A 126 17.67 16.30 -11.15
C ARG A 126 17.20 17.70 -11.52
N PRO A 127 17.08 18.62 -10.56
CA PRO A 127 17.22 18.43 -9.11
C PRO A 127 16.06 17.64 -8.50
N ILE A 128 16.32 16.97 -7.38
CA ILE A 128 15.27 16.33 -6.56
C ILE A 128 14.61 17.44 -5.73
N THR A 129 13.46 17.88 -6.18
CA THR A 129 12.67 18.90 -5.47
C THR A 129 11.20 18.47 -5.47
N GLU A 130 10.42 19.01 -4.56
CA GLU A 130 8.96 18.78 -4.54
C GLU A 130 8.33 19.05 -5.93
N MET A 131 8.73 20.14 -6.59
CA MET A 131 8.21 20.51 -7.90
C MET A 131 8.57 19.46 -8.98
N THR A 132 9.75 18.85 -8.94
CA THR A 132 10.13 17.83 -9.90
C THR A 132 9.41 16.51 -9.62
N LEU A 133 9.21 16.15 -8.36
CA LEU A 133 8.48 14.96 -7.95
C LEU A 133 7.00 15.03 -8.34
N THR A 134 6.36 16.19 -8.18
CA THR A 134 4.95 16.39 -8.57
C THR A 134 4.69 16.34 -10.07
N LYS A 135 5.73 16.49 -10.89
CA LYS A 135 5.64 16.39 -12.36
C LYS A 135 5.91 14.99 -12.91
N LEU A 136 6.24 14.03 -12.06
CA LEU A 136 6.45 12.65 -12.49
C LEU A 136 5.17 12.04 -13.05
N ASP A 137 5.34 11.08 -13.95
CA ASP A 137 4.22 10.25 -14.41
C ASP A 137 3.57 9.54 -13.22
N ARG A 138 2.25 9.40 -13.24
CA ARG A 138 1.47 8.81 -12.14
C ARG A 138 2.03 7.45 -11.72
N PHE A 139 2.29 6.57 -12.69
CA PHE A 139 2.79 5.23 -12.41
C PHE A 139 4.15 5.27 -11.68
N VAL A 140 5.06 6.14 -12.12
CA VAL A 140 6.38 6.32 -11.48
C VAL A 140 6.22 6.89 -10.07
N GLY A 141 5.33 7.86 -9.89
CA GLY A 141 5.01 8.44 -8.58
C GLY A 141 4.46 7.39 -7.60
N GLU A 142 3.53 6.54 -8.03
CA GLU A 142 2.95 5.46 -7.22
C GLU A 142 4.02 4.43 -6.80
N GLN A 143 4.94 4.07 -7.71
CA GLN A 143 6.06 3.19 -7.36
C GLN A 143 7.03 3.83 -6.36
N LEU A 144 7.32 5.12 -6.49
CA LEU A 144 8.15 5.84 -5.53
C LEU A 144 7.47 5.98 -4.17
N THR A 145 6.16 6.21 -4.12
CA THR A 145 5.45 6.31 -2.83
C THR A 145 5.39 4.99 -2.08
N SER A 146 5.55 3.85 -2.75
CA SER A 146 5.57 2.53 -2.10
C SER A 146 6.77 2.31 -1.17
N ILE A 147 7.87 3.04 -1.35
CA ILE A 147 9.03 2.96 -0.45
C ILE A 147 8.93 3.90 0.75
N VAL A 148 7.95 4.81 0.75
CA VAL A 148 7.77 5.79 1.83
C VAL A 148 6.88 5.18 2.91
N PRO A 149 7.27 5.24 4.20
CA PRO A 149 6.41 4.81 5.30
C PRO A 149 5.08 5.57 5.28
N GLN A 150 4.00 4.89 5.55
CA GLN A 150 2.69 5.55 5.60
C GLN A 150 2.64 6.59 6.72
N PRO A 151 1.99 7.75 6.50
CA PRO A 151 1.92 8.81 7.52
C PRO A 151 1.17 8.37 8.78
N MET A 152 0.13 7.56 8.60
CA MET A 152 -0.72 7.05 9.68
C MET A 152 -0.73 5.52 9.63
N GLU A 153 0.35 4.92 10.06
CA GLU A 153 0.35 3.48 10.32
C GLU A 153 -0.43 3.25 11.61
N THR A 154 -1.40 2.36 11.56
CA THR A 154 -1.99 1.79 12.78
C THR A 154 -0.83 1.17 13.56
N PRO A 155 -0.62 1.53 14.84
CA PRO A 155 0.40 0.86 15.63
C PRO A 155 0.17 -0.64 15.57
N PRO A 156 1.23 -1.45 15.51
CA PRO A 156 1.08 -2.90 15.54
C PRO A 156 0.22 -3.28 16.74
N ASP A 157 -0.69 -4.21 16.52
CA ASP A 157 -1.61 -4.67 17.57
C ASP A 157 -0.78 -5.17 18.75
N ILE A 158 -0.73 -4.36 19.81
CA ILE A 158 0.05 -4.65 21.02
C ILE A 158 -0.45 -5.94 21.68
N ASP A 159 -1.71 -6.32 21.44
CA ASP A 159 -2.27 -7.57 21.95
C ASP A 159 -1.76 -8.81 21.22
N ALA A 160 -1.29 -8.66 19.98
CA ALA A 160 -0.60 -9.73 19.25
C ALA A 160 0.80 -10.01 19.84
N VAL A 161 1.46 -8.99 20.39
CA VAL A 161 2.80 -9.13 20.98
C VAL A 161 2.74 -9.71 22.41
N LYS A 162 1.61 -9.61 23.10
CA LYS A 162 1.43 -10.14 24.48
C LYS A 162 1.04 -11.61 24.56
N LYS A 163 0.88 -12.29 23.44
CA LYS A 163 0.52 -13.72 23.38
C LYS A 163 1.72 -14.65 23.19
N VAL A 164 2.90 -14.22 23.59
CA VAL A 164 4.09 -15.09 23.69
C VAL A 164 4.37 -15.39 25.16
#